data_87e417d96b7fca1cf90c115f9b6c6dfc
#
_entry.id   87e417d96b7fca1cf90c115f9b6c6dfc
#
_cell.length_a   1.000
_cell.length_b   1.000
_cell.length_c   1.000
_cell.angle_alpha   90.00
_cell.angle_beta   90.00
_cell.angle_gamma   90.00
#
_symmetry.space_group_name_H-M   'P 1'
#
loop_
_entity.id
_entity.type
_entity.pdbx_description
1 polymer ?
#
loop_
_entity_poly.entity_id
_entity_poly.type
_entity_poly.pdbx_seq_one_letter_code
_entity_poly.pdbx_strand_id
1 'polypeptide(L)'
;EPTPAERAVLGAIAYSTNSAQLHTDESVLPRHHRARASWNYLVTPGQHQVVVSYDISRLMRLDGGRRYLVTLGGHDRVDPSSVIAEMTYSHPLYTPESVAAQRLLPTLGDNRVVFAGAYHGWGFHEDGAASGLRAARRLGADWPAAIPQEAMVAC
;
A
#
# COMPACT_ATOMS: atom_id res chain seq x y z
N GLU A 1 -4.86 -1.12 -27.83
CA GLU A 1 -6.09 -1.29 -27.05
C GLU A 1 -6.04 -2.57 -26.25
N PRO A 2 -6.64 -2.63 -25.03
CA PRO A 2 -6.67 -3.85 -24.25
C PRO A 2 -7.52 -4.93 -24.95
N THR A 3 -7.07 -6.15 -24.86
CA THR A 3 -7.83 -7.32 -25.31
C THR A 3 -9.10 -7.53 -24.46
N PRO A 4 -10.10 -8.27 -24.92
CA PRO A 4 -11.27 -8.61 -24.10
C PRO A 4 -10.91 -9.29 -22.77
N ALA A 5 -9.90 -10.18 -22.76
CA ALA A 5 -9.42 -10.85 -21.58
C ALA A 5 -8.77 -9.89 -20.58
N GLU A 6 -7.90 -9.00 -21.05
CA GLU A 6 -7.29 -7.95 -20.22
C GLU A 6 -8.34 -7.03 -19.62
N ARG A 7 -9.31 -6.60 -20.42
CA ARG A 7 -10.42 -5.75 -19.95
C ARG A 7 -11.23 -6.45 -18.87
N ALA A 8 -11.54 -7.72 -19.03
CA ALA A 8 -12.32 -8.48 -18.08
C ALA A 8 -11.56 -8.71 -16.76
N VAL A 9 -10.31 -9.14 -16.84
CA VAL A 9 -9.52 -9.51 -15.66
C VAL A 9 -9.04 -8.28 -14.90
N LEU A 10 -8.44 -7.30 -15.59
CA LEU A 10 -7.94 -6.08 -14.95
C LEU A 10 -9.11 -5.19 -14.48
N GLY A 11 -10.21 -5.16 -15.23
CA GLY A 11 -11.41 -4.40 -14.86
C GLY A 11 -12.12 -4.94 -13.61
N ALA A 12 -11.93 -6.21 -13.25
CA ALA A 12 -12.44 -6.77 -12.00
C ALA A 12 -11.66 -6.28 -10.75
N ILE A 13 -10.50 -5.67 -10.92
CA ILE A 13 -9.67 -5.16 -9.85
C ILE A 13 -9.99 -3.67 -9.68
N ALA A 14 -11.03 -3.36 -8.91
CA ALA A 14 -11.39 -1.98 -8.59
C ALA A 14 -10.39 -1.35 -7.62
N TYR A 15 -10.32 -0.04 -7.61
CA TYR A 15 -9.47 0.74 -6.70
C TYR A 15 -10.33 1.69 -5.85
N SER A 16 -9.98 1.80 -4.58
CA SER A 16 -10.51 2.83 -3.69
C SER A 16 -9.55 4.01 -3.61
N THR A 17 -10.11 5.21 -3.54
CA THR A 17 -9.33 6.42 -3.26
C THR A 17 -9.37 6.70 -1.77
N ASN A 18 -8.20 6.83 -1.15
CA ASN A 18 -8.05 7.04 0.28
C ASN A 18 -7.23 8.29 0.54
N SER A 19 -7.76 9.20 1.35
CA SER A 19 -6.98 10.31 1.88
C SER A 19 -6.09 9.82 3.01
N ALA A 20 -4.85 10.30 3.05
CA ALA A 20 -3.89 10.05 4.10
C ALA A 20 -3.29 11.37 4.58
N GLN A 21 -3.10 11.50 5.88
CA GLN A 21 -2.50 12.66 6.52
C GLN A 21 -1.23 12.24 7.26
N LEU A 22 -0.09 12.86 6.94
CA LEU A 22 1.10 12.81 7.78
C LEU A 22 0.96 13.90 8.85
N HIS A 23 1.05 13.52 10.12
CA HIS A 23 0.79 14.43 11.24
C HIS A 23 1.54 14.01 12.51
N THR A 24 1.39 14.82 13.57
CA THR A 24 2.00 14.58 14.90
C THR A 24 0.97 14.43 16.01
N ASP A 25 -0.31 14.36 15.71
CA ASP A 25 -1.38 14.22 16.70
C ASP A 25 -1.46 12.78 17.23
N GLU A 26 -1.02 12.58 18.46
CA GLU A 26 -1.07 11.27 19.13
C GLU A 26 -2.47 10.92 19.68
N SER A 27 -3.45 11.84 19.64
CA SER A 27 -4.80 11.59 20.15
C SER A 27 -5.55 10.50 19.38
N VAL A 28 -5.15 10.26 18.11
CA VAL A 28 -5.68 9.17 17.27
C VAL A 28 -5.22 7.77 17.69
N LEU A 29 -4.19 7.70 18.54
CA LEU A 29 -3.67 6.42 19.05
C LEU A 29 -4.45 5.95 20.28
N PRO A 30 -4.40 4.64 20.60
CA PRO A 30 -4.96 4.13 21.85
C PRO A 30 -4.45 4.89 23.07
N ARG A 31 -5.35 5.20 24.02
CA ARG A 31 -5.00 5.91 25.26
C ARG A 31 -3.96 5.16 26.09
N HIS A 32 -4.08 3.83 26.16
CA HIS A 32 -3.12 2.99 26.85
C HIS A 32 -1.89 2.75 25.98
N HIS A 33 -0.72 3.19 26.43
CA HIS A 33 0.54 3.03 25.69
C HIS A 33 0.85 1.58 25.30
N ARG A 34 0.49 0.61 26.16
CA ARG A 34 0.69 -0.82 25.89
C ARG A 34 -0.21 -1.37 24.77
N ALA A 35 -1.29 -0.67 24.43
CA ALA A 35 -2.18 -1.04 23.34
C ALA A 35 -1.74 -0.42 22.00
N ARG A 36 -0.77 0.51 22.02
CA ARG A 36 -0.26 1.16 20.81
C ARG A 36 0.62 0.18 20.03
N ALA A 37 0.28 -0.01 18.78
CA ALA A 37 1.03 -0.83 17.83
C ALA A 37 1.60 0.06 16.70
N SER A 38 2.38 -0.56 15.80
CA SER A 38 2.82 0.13 14.58
C SER A 38 1.63 0.42 13.65
N TRP A 39 0.58 -0.40 13.71
CA TRP A 39 -0.70 -0.21 13.02
C TRP A 39 -1.82 -0.21 14.05
N ASN A 40 -2.59 0.84 14.05
CA ASN A 40 -3.70 1.01 14.99
C ASN A 40 -5.00 1.17 14.20
N TYR A 41 -5.96 0.28 14.45
CA TYR A 41 -7.28 0.31 13.84
C TYR A 41 -8.28 0.93 14.83
N LEU A 42 -9.02 1.92 14.37
CA LEU A 42 -10.14 2.47 15.10
C LEU A 42 -11.42 2.15 14.35
N VAL A 43 -12.27 1.34 14.97
CA VAL A 43 -13.62 1.05 14.50
C VAL A 43 -14.60 1.82 15.35
N THR A 44 -15.39 2.69 14.74
CA THR A 44 -16.45 3.44 15.44
C THR A 44 -17.77 2.68 15.24
N PRO A 45 -18.48 2.30 16.32
CA PRO A 45 -19.79 1.66 16.20
C PRO A 45 -20.75 2.47 15.33
N GLY A 46 -21.41 1.82 14.37
CA GLY A 46 -22.34 2.47 13.44
C GLY A 46 -21.71 3.22 12.27
N GLN A 47 -20.39 3.25 12.16
CA GLN A 47 -19.67 3.76 10.98
C GLN A 47 -19.06 2.59 10.20
N HIS A 48 -19.24 2.59 8.88
CA HIS A 48 -18.62 1.59 8.00
C HIS A 48 -17.16 1.93 7.66
N GLN A 49 -16.71 3.13 8.02
CA GLN A 49 -15.38 3.60 7.72
C GLN A 49 -14.42 3.24 8.86
N VAL A 50 -13.34 2.60 8.50
CA VAL A 50 -12.24 2.26 9.42
C VAL A 50 -11.18 3.33 9.32
N VAL A 51 -10.71 3.81 10.47
CA VAL A 51 -9.55 4.71 10.55
C VAL A 51 -8.32 3.89 10.87
N VAL A 52 -7.28 4.03 10.08
CA VAL A 52 -6.02 3.32 10.25
C VAL A 52 -4.91 4.33 10.51
N SER A 53 -4.24 4.22 11.64
CA SER A 53 -3.10 5.06 11.99
C SER A 53 -1.81 4.24 12.08
N TYR A 54 -0.85 4.57 11.23
CA TYR A 54 0.50 4.00 11.22
C TYR A 54 1.40 4.86 12.10
N ASP A 55 2.06 4.26 13.07
CA ASP A 55 3.12 4.88 13.85
C ASP A 55 4.44 4.79 13.09
N ILE A 56 4.73 5.80 12.29
CA ILE A 56 5.91 5.87 11.44
C ILE A 56 7.18 5.93 12.28
N SER A 57 7.15 6.69 13.38
CA SER A 57 8.29 6.76 14.29
C SER A 57 8.67 5.39 14.84
N ARG A 58 7.69 4.55 15.18
CA ARG A 58 7.91 3.19 15.64
C ARG A 58 8.37 2.27 14.51
N LEU A 59 7.73 2.34 13.34
CA LEU A 59 8.06 1.52 12.16
C LEU A 59 9.50 1.75 11.70
N MET A 60 9.91 3.00 11.62
CA MET A 60 11.22 3.42 11.12
C MET A 60 12.27 3.57 12.23
N ARG A 61 11.90 3.30 13.49
CA ARG A 61 12.77 3.46 14.67
C ARG A 61 13.41 4.85 14.71
N LEU A 62 12.56 5.88 14.48
CA LEU A 62 13.04 7.26 14.52
C LEU A 62 13.32 7.67 15.96
N ASP A 63 14.53 8.13 16.23
CA ASP A 63 14.90 8.73 17.50
C ASP A 63 14.43 10.20 17.52
N GLY A 64 13.80 10.62 18.62
CA GLY A 64 13.36 12.01 18.79
C GLY A 64 12.13 12.14 19.68
N GLY A 65 11.91 13.32 20.21
CA GLY A 65 10.79 13.62 21.12
C GLY A 65 9.44 13.79 20.41
N ARG A 66 9.41 13.80 19.07
CA ARG A 66 8.20 13.99 18.26
C ARG A 66 7.82 12.69 17.58
N ARG A 67 6.54 12.33 17.66
CA ARG A 67 5.98 11.15 16.99
C ARG A 67 5.35 11.55 15.65
N TYR A 68 5.71 10.83 14.60
CA TYR A 68 5.14 10.98 13.27
C TYR A 68 4.18 9.85 12.97
N LEU A 69 2.98 10.20 12.52
CA LEU A 69 1.90 9.28 12.23
C LEU A 69 1.40 9.50 10.80
N VAL A 70 0.92 8.44 10.18
CA VAL A 70 0.14 8.52 8.94
C VAL A 70 -1.23 7.93 9.21
N THR A 71 -2.28 8.72 9.05
CA THR A 71 -3.67 8.27 9.29
C THR A 71 -4.45 8.28 7.98
N LEU A 72 -5.11 7.15 7.67
CA LEU A 72 -6.02 6.98 6.56
C LEU A 72 -7.46 6.98 7.07
N GLY A 73 -8.35 7.66 6.35
CA GLY A 73 -9.78 7.71 6.68
C GLY A 73 -10.11 8.50 7.95
N GLY A 74 -9.15 9.27 8.48
CA GLY A 74 -9.28 9.99 9.75
C GLY A 74 -9.32 11.50 9.62
N HIS A 75 -9.73 12.05 8.49
CA HIS A 75 -9.66 13.50 8.22
C HIS A 75 -10.31 14.35 9.29
N ASP A 76 -11.44 13.91 9.84
CA ASP A 76 -12.19 14.63 10.88
C ASP A 76 -11.67 14.38 12.31
N ARG A 77 -10.61 13.59 12.49
CA ARG A 77 -10.10 13.15 13.79
C ARG A 77 -8.72 13.68 14.12
N VAL A 78 -7.94 14.01 13.11
CA VAL A 78 -6.59 14.57 13.26
C VAL A 78 -6.72 16.07 13.49
N ASP A 79 -6.03 16.59 14.50
CA ASP A 79 -5.93 18.03 14.70
C ASP A 79 -5.31 18.69 13.46
N PRO A 80 -6.03 19.59 12.76
CA PRO A 80 -5.52 20.25 11.56
C PRO A 80 -4.19 20.99 11.78
N SER A 81 -3.95 21.50 13.00
CA SER A 81 -2.69 22.20 13.31
C SER A 81 -1.48 21.27 13.40
N SER A 82 -1.71 19.97 13.54
CA SER A 82 -0.68 18.94 13.61
C SER A 82 -0.34 18.34 12.26
N VAL A 83 -1.12 18.63 11.21
CA VAL A 83 -0.94 18.08 9.86
C VAL A 83 0.30 18.69 9.20
N ILE A 84 1.17 17.83 8.71
CA ILE A 84 2.40 18.19 7.99
C ILE A 84 2.17 18.12 6.48
N ALA A 85 1.47 17.06 6.02
CA ALA A 85 1.16 16.85 4.61
C ALA A 85 -0.09 16.01 4.44
N GLU A 86 -0.80 16.24 3.34
CA GLU A 86 -1.94 15.44 2.90
C GLU A 86 -1.63 14.76 1.56
N MET A 87 -2.08 13.52 1.43
CA MET A 87 -1.84 12.71 0.25
C MET A 87 -3.10 11.93 -0.11
N THR A 88 -3.25 11.64 -1.38
CA THR A 88 -4.33 10.78 -1.88
C THR A 88 -3.71 9.53 -2.49
N TYR A 89 -4.14 8.37 -2.01
CA TYR A 89 -3.69 7.07 -2.50
C TYR A 89 -4.84 6.29 -3.13
N SER A 90 -4.51 5.53 -4.16
CA SER A 90 -5.41 4.54 -4.75
C SER A 90 -4.94 3.14 -4.35
N HIS A 91 -5.80 2.40 -3.67
CA HIS A 91 -5.51 1.03 -3.22
C HIS A 91 -6.44 0.04 -3.92
N PRO A 92 -5.92 -1.13 -4.37
CA PRO A 92 -6.76 -2.17 -4.92
C PRO A 92 -7.75 -2.69 -3.88
N LEU A 93 -8.98 -2.91 -4.31
CA LEU A 93 -10.03 -3.51 -3.48
C LEU A 93 -10.04 -5.04 -3.66
N TYR A 94 -10.04 -5.74 -2.53
CA TYR A 94 -10.10 -7.19 -2.50
C TYR A 94 -11.56 -7.63 -2.31
N THR A 95 -12.21 -7.96 -3.42
CA THR A 95 -13.54 -8.54 -3.47
C THR A 95 -13.43 -10.00 -3.93
N PRO A 96 -14.47 -10.84 -3.76
CA PRO A 96 -14.48 -12.20 -4.32
C PRO A 96 -14.13 -12.21 -5.82
N GLU A 97 -14.61 -11.22 -6.57
CA GLU A 97 -14.39 -11.10 -8.01
C GLU A 97 -12.92 -10.74 -8.32
N SER A 98 -12.33 -9.76 -7.59
CA SER A 98 -10.92 -9.39 -7.80
C SER A 98 -9.97 -10.51 -7.41
N VAL A 99 -10.28 -11.25 -6.34
CA VAL A 99 -9.50 -12.43 -5.92
C VAL A 99 -9.63 -13.57 -6.94
N ALA A 100 -10.79 -13.76 -7.54
CA ALA A 100 -10.96 -14.71 -8.64
C ALA A 100 -10.15 -14.28 -9.89
N ALA A 101 -10.17 -12.97 -10.22
CA ALA A 101 -9.42 -12.41 -11.34
C ALA A 101 -7.89 -12.53 -11.16
N GLN A 102 -7.37 -12.43 -9.94
CA GLN A 102 -5.94 -12.63 -9.64
C GLN A 102 -5.38 -13.93 -10.22
N ARG A 103 -6.17 -15.01 -10.21
CA ARG A 103 -5.74 -16.32 -10.72
C ARG A 103 -5.50 -16.31 -12.22
N LEU A 104 -6.10 -15.37 -12.94
CA LEU A 104 -6.00 -15.21 -14.38
C LEU A 104 -4.90 -14.22 -14.80
N LEU A 105 -4.41 -13.38 -13.89
CA LEU A 105 -3.36 -12.39 -14.17
C LEU A 105 -2.12 -12.99 -14.83
N PRO A 106 -1.60 -14.17 -14.42
CA PRO A 106 -0.43 -14.77 -15.05
C PRO A 106 -0.65 -15.18 -16.52
N THR A 107 -1.90 -15.32 -16.97
CA THR A 107 -2.23 -15.68 -18.35
C THR A 107 -2.34 -14.47 -19.28
N LEU A 108 -2.35 -13.25 -18.72
CA LEU A 108 -2.45 -12.02 -19.49
C LEU A 108 -1.10 -11.60 -20.09
N GLY A 109 -1.20 -10.76 -21.11
CA GLY A 109 -0.06 -10.23 -21.81
C GLY A 109 0.61 -11.24 -22.75
N ASP A 110 1.69 -10.80 -23.35
CA ASP A 110 2.47 -11.56 -24.34
C ASP A 110 3.98 -11.37 -24.10
N ASN A 111 4.81 -11.57 -25.14
CA ASN A 111 6.26 -11.36 -25.09
C ASN A 111 6.67 -9.87 -25.20
N ARG A 112 5.73 -8.94 -25.29
CA ARG A 112 5.96 -7.48 -25.43
C ARG A 112 5.32 -6.68 -24.31
N VAL A 113 4.18 -7.18 -23.79
CA VAL A 113 3.41 -6.51 -22.74
C VAL A 113 3.09 -7.51 -21.65
N VAL A 114 3.45 -7.20 -20.42
CA VAL A 114 3.12 -7.96 -19.22
C VAL A 114 2.64 -7.02 -18.13
N PHE A 115 1.88 -7.56 -17.19
CA PHE A 115 1.28 -6.78 -16.11
C PHE A 115 1.96 -7.10 -14.78
N ALA A 116 2.18 -6.06 -13.98
CA ALA A 116 2.75 -6.16 -12.64
C ALA A 116 2.06 -5.17 -11.72
N GLY A 117 2.09 -5.44 -10.43
CA GLY A 117 1.53 -4.58 -9.39
C GLY A 117 1.24 -5.35 -8.11
N ALA A 118 1.01 -4.64 -7.02
CA ALA A 118 0.70 -5.25 -5.73
C ALA A 118 -0.61 -6.07 -5.75
N TYR A 119 -1.49 -5.81 -6.72
CA TYR A 119 -2.74 -6.56 -6.93
C TYR A 119 -2.52 -8.01 -7.44
N HIS A 120 -1.28 -8.41 -7.75
CA HIS A 120 -0.93 -9.82 -7.98
C HIS A 120 -0.81 -10.63 -6.69
N GLY A 121 -0.87 -10.00 -5.53
CA GLY A 121 -0.90 -10.55 -4.19
C GLY A 121 -1.92 -9.83 -3.33
N TRP A 122 -1.56 -9.52 -2.09
CA TRP A 122 -2.47 -8.90 -1.11
C TRP A 122 -2.26 -7.39 -0.93
N GLY A 123 -1.59 -6.75 -1.89
CA GLY A 123 -1.41 -5.30 -1.91
C GLY A 123 -0.18 -4.81 -1.14
N PHE A 124 0.69 -5.69 -0.70
CA PHE A 124 1.93 -5.31 -0.04
C PHE A 124 3.01 -4.90 -1.04
N HIS A 125 3.98 -4.11 -0.58
CA HIS A 125 5.12 -3.69 -1.39
C HIS A 125 5.88 -4.89 -1.97
N GLU A 126 6.03 -5.95 -1.18
CA GLU A 126 6.68 -7.20 -1.60
C GLU A 126 5.92 -7.89 -2.74
N ASP A 127 4.59 -7.88 -2.71
CA ASP A 127 3.78 -8.41 -3.81
C ASP A 127 4.04 -7.66 -5.11
N GLY A 128 4.14 -6.32 -5.01
CA GLY A 128 4.48 -5.45 -6.13
C GLY A 128 5.87 -5.78 -6.69
N ALA A 129 6.88 -5.84 -5.84
CA ALA A 129 8.26 -6.15 -6.21
C ALA A 129 8.38 -7.55 -6.84
N ALA A 130 7.79 -8.56 -6.21
CA ALA A 130 7.80 -9.92 -6.71
C ALA A 130 7.08 -10.05 -8.06
N SER A 131 5.95 -9.35 -8.25
CA SER A 131 5.24 -9.35 -9.54
C SER A 131 6.05 -8.65 -10.63
N GLY A 132 6.73 -7.55 -10.30
CA GLY A 132 7.63 -6.83 -11.21
C GLY A 132 8.78 -7.71 -11.68
N LEU A 133 9.41 -8.46 -10.76
CA LEU A 133 10.46 -9.40 -11.10
C LEU A 133 9.97 -10.52 -12.02
N ARG A 134 8.79 -11.09 -11.76
CA ARG A 134 8.18 -12.09 -12.66
C ARG A 134 7.89 -11.52 -14.05
N ALA A 135 7.39 -10.29 -14.10
CA ALA A 135 7.11 -9.60 -15.35
C ALA A 135 8.40 -9.35 -16.16
N ALA A 136 9.47 -8.87 -15.51
CA ALA A 136 10.77 -8.65 -16.13
C ALA A 136 11.33 -9.95 -16.73
N ARG A 137 11.26 -11.04 -15.98
CA ARG A 137 11.71 -12.38 -16.47
C ARG A 137 10.94 -12.86 -17.69
N ARG A 138 9.63 -12.63 -17.74
CA ARG A 138 8.83 -12.95 -18.96
C ARG A 138 9.27 -12.17 -20.18
N LEU A 139 9.79 -10.95 -19.99
CA LEU A 139 10.32 -10.11 -21.07
C LEU A 139 11.82 -10.36 -21.37
N GLY A 140 12.43 -11.36 -20.73
CA GLY A 140 13.82 -11.73 -20.93
C GLY A 140 14.84 -10.95 -20.12
N ALA A 141 14.39 -10.13 -19.16
CA ALA A 141 15.26 -9.46 -18.19
C ALA A 141 15.29 -10.22 -16.86
N ASP A 142 16.41 -10.20 -16.16
CA ASP A 142 16.52 -10.78 -14.82
C ASP A 142 17.09 -9.75 -13.85
N TRP A 143 16.84 -10.00 -12.57
CA TRP A 143 17.43 -9.21 -11.51
C TRP A 143 18.93 -9.48 -11.45
N PRO A 144 19.80 -8.45 -11.39
CA PRO A 144 21.23 -8.67 -11.22
C PRO A 144 21.49 -9.47 -9.95
N ALA A 145 22.34 -10.50 -10.05
CA ALA A 145 22.61 -11.44 -8.96
C ALA A 145 23.22 -10.81 -7.69
N ALA A 146 23.76 -9.60 -7.81
CA ALA A 146 24.18 -8.75 -6.68
C ALA A 146 24.06 -7.28 -7.09
N ILE A 147 23.42 -6.48 -6.26
CA ILE A 147 23.57 -5.02 -6.32
C ILE A 147 24.97 -4.74 -5.77
N PRO A 148 25.88 -4.11 -6.54
CA PRO A 148 27.18 -3.73 -6.00
C PRO A 148 26.99 -2.90 -4.74
N GLN A 149 27.74 -3.20 -3.69
CA GLN A 149 27.61 -2.53 -2.38
C GLN A 149 27.77 -1.00 -2.48
N GLU A 150 28.46 -0.53 -3.51
CA GLU A 150 28.64 0.89 -3.84
C GLU A 150 27.36 1.60 -4.28
N ALA A 151 26.37 0.88 -4.83
CA ALA A 151 25.07 1.44 -5.22
C ALA A 151 24.10 1.63 -4.04
N MET A 152 24.37 0.99 -2.89
CA MET A 152 23.54 1.09 -1.68
C MET A 152 23.87 2.33 -0.81
N VAL A 153 24.95 3.04 -1.11
CA VAL A 153 25.41 4.20 -0.32
C VAL A 153 24.91 5.53 -0.90
N ALA A 154 24.24 5.50 -2.04
CA ALA A 154 23.82 6.70 -2.80
C ALA A 154 22.32 7.05 -2.63
N CYS A 155 21.64 6.52 -1.58
CA CYS A 155 20.26 6.90 -1.22
C CYS A 155 20.23 7.55 0.16
#